data_70fafa766da7ec87a7c8a8adeaf5c1f7
#
_entry.id   70fafa766da7ec87a7c8a8adeaf5c1f7
#
_cell.length_a   1.000
_cell.length_b   1.000
_cell.length_c   1.000
_cell.angle_alpha   90.00
_cell.angle_beta   90.00
_cell.angle_gamma   90.00
#
_symmetry.space_group_name_H-M   'P 1'
#
loop_
_entity.id
_entity.type
_entity.pdbx_description
1 polymer ?
#
loop_
_entity_poly.entity_id
_entity_poly.type
_entity_poly.pdbx_seq_one_letter_code
_entity_poly.pdbx_strand_id
1 'polypeptide(L)'
;MKKYNIPFSPPDISDGEVNEVIDTLKSGWITTGPKTKELERRLSEFTDTPKTVCLNSATAALELTLRVLGIGEGDEVIVPAMTYTASCSVIYHAGAKAVIVDIAKDSHEMDYDALADAITENTKAVIPVDLAGIPCDYDKIFEVVESKKHLFKANSEYQEKLGRVAVVADGAHALGSTYKGKKIGSVADFTTFSFHAVKNFTTAEGGSVTWKENENFDNEELYREYQIYSLHGQTKDALAKTKAGSWEYDIVIPGYKCNLTDIAASIGLVQLDRYPKLLERREDIINQYNKGFEGTRITALSHNSDSYKSCGHLYITHVEDATFEQRGEIIVKMAERGISCNVHYKPLPLLTAYKNLGFDIENYPNAYNYYVKEITLPLHTRLSDEEVVVIIENFKEIVEEVVGE
;
A
#
# COMPACT_ATOMS: atom_id res chain seq x y z
N MET A 1 -21.51 26.73 17.48
CA MET A 1 -21.48 25.87 16.30
C MET A 1 -21.79 24.42 16.71
N LYS A 2 -22.52 23.67 15.90
CA LYS A 2 -22.80 22.25 16.18
C LYS A 2 -21.49 21.47 16.00
N LYS A 3 -21.06 20.74 17.04
CA LYS A 3 -19.84 19.90 16.96
C LYS A 3 -20.21 18.52 16.44
N TYR A 4 -19.58 18.10 15.36
CA TYR A 4 -19.71 16.76 14.82
C TYR A 4 -18.68 15.83 15.48
N ASN A 5 -18.76 14.53 15.21
CA ASN A 5 -17.76 13.53 15.61
C ASN A 5 -17.55 12.56 14.46
N ILE A 6 -16.87 13.06 13.41
CA ILE A 6 -16.58 12.31 12.18
C ILE A 6 -15.10 11.93 12.21
N PRO A 7 -14.78 10.65 12.53
CA PRO A 7 -13.40 10.17 12.55
C PRO A 7 -12.85 10.02 11.14
N PHE A 8 -11.52 10.00 11.00
CA PHE A 8 -10.87 9.94 9.70
C PHE A 8 -11.07 8.60 8.97
N SER A 9 -10.74 7.47 9.61
CA SER A 9 -10.80 6.13 8.99
C SER A 9 -10.91 5.02 10.05
N PRO A 10 -12.04 4.91 10.75
CA PRO A 10 -12.26 3.81 11.70
C PRO A 10 -12.48 2.49 10.94
N PRO A 11 -12.04 1.34 11.49
CA PRO A 11 -12.31 0.04 10.89
C PRO A 11 -13.82 -0.27 10.91
N ASP A 12 -14.27 -0.96 9.87
CA ASP A 12 -15.64 -1.49 9.77
C ASP A 12 -15.65 -2.96 10.19
N ILE A 13 -16.01 -3.20 11.46
CA ILE A 13 -16.07 -4.52 12.07
C ILE A 13 -17.54 -4.86 12.38
N SER A 14 -17.97 -6.04 11.97
CA SER A 14 -19.29 -6.59 12.23
C SER A 14 -19.24 -7.72 13.27
N ASP A 15 -20.41 -8.21 13.66
CA ASP A 15 -20.52 -9.41 14.51
C ASP A 15 -19.89 -10.64 13.84
N GLY A 16 -19.79 -10.67 12.51
CA GLY A 16 -19.13 -11.74 11.76
C GLY A 16 -17.67 -11.91 12.14
N GLU A 17 -16.89 -10.81 12.10
CA GLU A 17 -15.49 -10.81 12.50
C GLU A 17 -15.32 -11.19 13.98
N VAL A 18 -16.19 -10.68 14.85
CA VAL A 18 -16.16 -11.01 16.29
C VAL A 18 -16.38 -12.51 16.52
N ASN A 19 -17.40 -13.08 15.86
CA ASN A 19 -17.72 -14.50 16.01
C ASN A 19 -16.62 -15.40 15.44
N GLU A 20 -15.99 -15.03 14.33
CA GLU A 20 -14.92 -15.81 13.71
C GLU A 20 -13.64 -15.81 14.57
N VAL A 21 -13.35 -14.69 15.25
CA VAL A 21 -12.26 -14.61 16.25
C VAL A 21 -12.59 -15.51 17.45
N ILE A 22 -13.83 -15.50 17.97
CA ILE A 22 -14.25 -16.35 19.06
C ILE A 22 -14.08 -17.84 18.68
N ASP A 23 -14.48 -18.22 17.47
CA ASP A 23 -14.32 -19.58 16.96
C ASP A 23 -12.85 -19.98 16.91
N THR A 24 -12.00 -19.10 16.40
CA THR A 24 -10.54 -19.32 16.36
C THR A 24 -9.95 -19.55 17.75
N LEU A 25 -10.32 -18.73 18.73
CA LEU A 25 -9.87 -18.89 20.12
C LEU A 25 -10.35 -20.22 20.73
N LYS A 26 -11.59 -20.62 20.47
CA LYS A 26 -12.16 -21.90 20.95
C LYS A 26 -11.53 -23.12 20.27
N SER A 27 -11.06 -23.00 19.03
CA SER A 27 -10.40 -24.10 18.32
C SER A 27 -9.08 -24.51 18.97
N GLY A 28 -8.46 -23.62 19.75
CA GLY A 28 -7.13 -23.81 20.33
C GLY A 28 -5.99 -23.57 19.34
N TRP A 29 -6.27 -23.32 18.06
CA TRP A 29 -5.26 -22.98 17.05
C TRP A 29 -5.25 -21.47 16.78
N ILE A 30 -4.30 -20.76 17.36
CA ILE A 30 -4.27 -19.29 17.37
C ILE A 30 -3.05 -18.68 16.63
N THR A 31 -2.03 -19.48 16.30
CA THR A 31 -0.88 -19.09 15.48
C THR A 31 -1.17 -19.34 14.00
N THR A 32 -0.17 -19.19 13.11
CA THR A 32 -0.31 -19.52 11.68
C THR A 32 -0.80 -20.95 11.50
N GLY A 33 -1.90 -21.14 10.80
CA GLY A 33 -2.53 -22.42 10.63
C GLY A 33 -3.58 -22.46 9.51
N PRO A 34 -4.69 -23.20 9.70
CA PRO A 34 -5.69 -23.39 8.65
C PRO A 34 -6.34 -22.11 8.14
N LYS A 35 -6.65 -21.15 9.03
CA LYS A 35 -7.32 -19.89 8.63
C LYS A 35 -6.37 -18.98 7.85
N THR A 36 -5.10 -18.91 8.21
CA THR A 36 -4.09 -18.19 7.43
C THR A 36 -3.94 -18.79 6.04
N LYS A 37 -3.86 -20.12 5.91
CA LYS A 37 -3.76 -20.80 4.61
C LYS A 37 -5.01 -20.57 3.74
N GLU A 38 -6.19 -20.58 4.34
CA GLU A 38 -7.43 -20.30 3.62
C GLU A 38 -7.49 -18.82 3.17
N LEU A 39 -7.04 -17.88 4.01
CA LEU A 39 -6.97 -16.47 3.62
C LEU A 39 -5.99 -16.27 2.46
N GLU A 40 -4.78 -16.89 2.50
CA GLU A 40 -3.81 -16.85 1.41
C GLU A 40 -4.40 -17.37 0.09
N ARG A 41 -5.09 -18.51 0.14
CA ARG A 41 -5.75 -19.10 -1.03
C ARG A 41 -6.81 -18.15 -1.61
N ARG A 42 -7.69 -17.61 -0.76
CA ARG A 42 -8.78 -16.72 -1.18
C ARG A 42 -8.27 -15.36 -1.67
N LEU A 43 -7.20 -14.82 -1.09
CA LEU A 43 -6.55 -13.60 -1.59
C LEU A 43 -5.93 -13.83 -2.96
N SER A 44 -5.30 -15.00 -3.20
CA SER A 44 -4.80 -15.35 -4.53
C SER A 44 -5.90 -15.36 -5.59
N GLU A 45 -7.06 -15.95 -5.26
CA GLU A 45 -8.24 -15.93 -6.15
C GLU A 45 -8.79 -14.51 -6.34
N PHE A 46 -8.84 -13.70 -5.28
CA PHE A 46 -9.35 -12.33 -5.34
C PHE A 46 -8.45 -11.42 -6.18
N THR A 47 -7.14 -11.60 -6.14
CA THR A 47 -6.14 -10.80 -6.86
C THR A 47 -5.74 -11.39 -8.21
N ASP A 48 -6.28 -12.55 -8.60
CA ASP A 48 -5.94 -13.28 -9.83
C ASP A 48 -4.43 -13.54 -9.95
N THR A 49 -3.89 -14.17 -8.91
CA THR A 49 -2.45 -14.45 -8.78
C THR A 49 -2.19 -15.91 -8.41
N PRO A 50 -1.02 -16.48 -8.77
CA PRO A 50 -0.74 -17.88 -8.50
C PRO A 50 -0.69 -18.19 -7.00
N LYS A 51 -0.12 -17.29 -6.20
CA LYS A 51 0.04 -17.45 -4.75
C LYS A 51 0.01 -16.11 -4.03
N THR A 52 -0.35 -16.17 -2.74
CA THR A 52 -0.25 -15.07 -1.79
C THR A 52 0.37 -15.59 -0.50
N VAL A 53 1.24 -14.82 0.13
CA VAL A 53 1.79 -15.08 1.47
C VAL A 53 1.32 -13.99 2.40
N CYS A 54 0.66 -14.38 3.49
CA CYS A 54 0.21 -13.47 4.53
C CYS A 54 1.27 -13.29 5.63
N LEU A 55 1.55 -12.03 5.95
CA LEU A 55 2.56 -11.59 6.89
C LEU A 55 1.94 -10.63 7.92
N ASN A 56 2.72 -10.25 8.95
CA ASN A 56 2.23 -9.35 10.00
C ASN A 56 2.11 -7.87 9.56
N SER A 57 2.63 -7.50 8.40
CA SER A 57 2.52 -6.14 7.84
C SER A 57 2.93 -6.09 6.36
N ALA A 58 2.50 -5.04 5.64
CA ALA A 58 3.02 -4.72 4.29
C ALA A 58 4.53 -4.39 4.33
N THR A 59 5.00 -3.77 5.41
CA THR A 59 6.43 -3.48 5.60
C THR A 59 7.25 -4.76 5.59
N ALA A 60 6.82 -5.80 6.32
CA ALA A 60 7.46 -7.10 6.26
C ALA A 60 7.37 -7.73 4.86
N ALA A 61 6.24 -7.57 4.17
CA ALA A 61 6.06 -8.08 2.81
C ALA A 61 7.04 -7.41 1.82
N LEU A 62 7.19 -6.08 1.87
CA LEU A 62 8.16 -5.34 1.07
C LEU A 62 9.59 -5.78 1.38
N GLU A 63 9.98 -5.80 2.67
CA GLU A 63 11.33 -6.19 3.07
C GLU A 63 11.67 -7.62 2.64
N LEU A 64 10.78 -8.58 2.89
CA LEU A 64 11.02 -9.96 2.48
C LEU A 64 11.09 -10.11 0.95
N THR A 65 10.33 -9.32 0.18
CA THR A 65 10.43 -9.31 -1.28
C THR A 65 11.82 -8.88 -1.74
N LEU A 66 12.37 -7.81 -1.15
CA LEU A 66 13.74 -7.39 -1.46
C LEU A 66 14.77 -8.49 -1.10
N ARG A 67 14.57 -9.18 0.03
CA ARG A 67 15.44 -10.28 0.48
C ARG A 67 15.36 -11.48 -0.44
N VAL A 68 14.17 -11.91 -0.84
CA VAL A 68 13.93 -13.01 -1.79
C VAL A 68 14.57 -12.68 -3.13
N LEU A 69 14.48 -11.45 -3.59
CA LEU A 69 15.17 -10.96 -4.79
C LEU A 69 16.70 -10.88 -4.62
N GLY A 70 17.26 -11.16 -3.43
CA GLY A 70 18.70 -11.09 -3.16
C GLY A 70 19.25 -9.66 -3.15
N ILE A 71 18.40 -8.66 -2.92
CA ILE A 71 18.79 -7.24 -2.87
C ILE A 71 19.47 -6.94 -1.52
N GLY A 72 20.63 -6.29 -1.56
CA GLY A 72 21.44 -6.00 -0.39
C GLY A 72 22.51 -4.94 -0.61
N GLU A 73 23.64 -5.10 0.08
CA GLU A 73 24.76 -4.14 0.04
C GLU A 73 25.29 -3.97 -1.40
N GLY A 74 25.46 -2.71 -1.82
CA GLY A 74 25.88 -2.34 -3.16
C GLY A 74 24.75 -2.19 -4.18
N ASP A 75 23.54 -2.66 -3.86
CA ASP A 75 22.38 -2.52 -4.73
C ASP A 75 21.63 -1.20 -4.49
N GLU A 76 20.90 -0.74 -5.50
CA GLU A 76 20.05 0.43 -5.45
C GLU A 76 18.58 0.03 -5.68
N VAL A 77 17.67 0.68 -4.93
CA VAL A 77 16.22 0.55 -5.12
C VAL A 77 15.61 1.94 -5.26
N ILE A 78 14.81 2.14 -6.31
CA ILE A 78 14.19 3.43 -6.61
C ILE A 78 12.80 3.50 -5.97
N VAL A 79 12.47 4.67 -5.36
CA VAL A 79 11.20 4.91 -4.69
C VAL A 79 10.78 6.38 -4.87
N PRO A 80 9.47 6.73 -4.97
CA PRO A 80 9.03 8.11 -5.08
C PRO A 80 9.23 8.89 -3.78
N ALA A 81 9.44 10.20 -3.89
CA ALA A 81 9.54 11.12 -2.74
C ALA A 81 8.22 11.21 -1.95
N MET A 82 7.08 11.01 -2.64
CA MET A 82 5.73 11.06 -2.08
C MET A 82 5.25 9.64 -1.75
N THR A 83 5.59 9.17 -0.56
CA THR A 83 5.14 7.87 -0.05
C THR A 83 5.22 7.84 1.48
N TYR A 84 4.63 6.78 2.07
CA TYR A 84 4.88 6.44 3.46
C TYR A 84 6.29 5.86 3.64
N THR A 85 6.87 6.08 4.83
CA THR A 85 8.25 5.69 5.11
C THR A 85 8.54 4.19 4.87
N ALA A 86 7.53 3.32 4.98
CA ALA A 86 7.70 1.87 4.81
C ALA A 86 8.32 1.52 3.44
N SER A 87 7.83 2.13 2.34
CA SER A 87 8.35 1.85 0.98
C SER A 87 9.86 2.13 0.85
N CYS A 88 10.38 3.09 1.61
CA CYS A 88 11.80 3.47 1.57
C CYS A 88 12.63 2.82 2.69
N SER A 89 12.08 2.70 3.91
CA SER A 89 12.84 2.17 5.06
C SER A 89 13.27 0.71 4.86
N VAL A 90 12.46 -0.10 4.18
CA VAL A 90 12.78 -1.51 3.88
C VAL A 90 14.02 -1.65 2.98
N ILE A 91 14.35 -0.64 2.20
CA ILE A 91 15.56 -0.62 1.37
C ILE A 91 16.80 -0.60 2.27
N TYR A 92 16.79 0.27 3.29
CA TYR A 92 17.86 0.33 4.30
C TYR A 92 17.90 -0.93 5.17
N HIS A 93 16.73 -1.49 5.52
CA HIS A 93 16.67 -2.77 6.26
C HIS A 93 17.30 -3.89 5.43
N ALA A 94 17.12 -3.92 4.12
CA ALA A 94 17.76 -4.88 3.23
C ALA A 94 19.28 -4.66 3.09
N GLY A 95 19.80 -3.50 3.50
CA GLY A 95 21.20 -3.11 3.35
C GLY A 95 21.51 -2.43 2.01
N ALA A 96 20.49 -2.16 1.21
CA ALA A 96 20.60 -1.48 -0.07
C ALA A 96 20.54 0.05 0.07
N LYS A 97 20.86 0.76 -1.02
CA LYS A 97 20.79 2.21 -1.11
C LYS A 97 19.45 2.65 -1.71
N ALA A 98 18.72 3.52 -1.02
CA ALA A 98 17.53 4.14 -1.58
C ALA A 98 17.92 5.26 -2.58
N VAL A 99 17.26 5.24 -3.75
CA VAL A 99 17.30 6.31 -4.74
C VAL A 99 15.91 6.90 -4.81
N ILE A 100 15.75 8.11 -4.25
CA ILE A 100 14.46 8.80 -4.25
C ILE A 100 14.34 9.60 -5.53
N VAL A 101 13.20 9.47 -6.23
CA VAL A 101 12.84 10.28 -7.41
C VAL A 101 11.65 11.18 -7.10
N ASP A 102 11.56 12.33 -7.76
CA ASP A 102 10.40 13.22 -7.59
C ASP A 102 9.14 12.59 -8.20
N ILE A 103 8.01 13.17 -7.91
CA ILE A 103 6.74 12.86 -8.60
C ILE A 103 6.61 13.71 -9.87
N ALA A 104 5.79 13.27 -10.81
CA ALA A 104 5.48 14.04 -11.99
C ALA A 104 4.73 15.33 -11.59
N LYS A 105 4.91 16.38 -12.38
CA LYS A 105 4.24 17.67 -12.13
C LYS A 105 2.73 17.50 -12.10
N ASP A 106 2.09 18.05 -11.08
CA ASP A 106 0.64 17.99 -10.86
C ASP A 106 0.08 16.56 -10.76
N SER A 107 0.92 15.61 -10.33
CA SER A 107 0.58 14.20 -10.16
C SER A 107 1.01 13.70 -8.77
N HIS A 108 0.50 12.52 -8.39
CA HIS A 108 0.93 11.77 -7.20
C HIS A 108 1.87 10.61 -7.55
N GLU A 109 2.00 10.31 -8.85
CA GLU A 109 2.84 9.22 -9.34
C GLU A 109 4.30 9.68 -9.46
N MET A 110 5.25 8.73 -9.36
CA MET A 110 6.66 9.05 -9.65
C MET A 110 6.82 9.59 -11.08
N ASP A 111 7.79 10.48 -11.26
CA ASP A 111 8.17 10.95 -12.58
C ASP A 111 8.90 9.83 -13.34
N TYR A 112 8.33 9.38 -14.46
CA TYR A 112 8.88 8.25 -15.24
C TYR A 112 10.14 8.61 -16.02
N ASP A 113 10.32 9.88 -16.37
CA ASP A 113 11.57 10.34 -16.96
C ASP A 113 12.68 10.36 -15.89
N ALA A 114 12.38 10.86 -14.70
CA ALA A 114 13.28 10.79 -13.55
C ALA A 114 13.58 9.33 -13.14
N LEU A 115 12.61 8.43 -13.22
CA LEU A 115 12.83 6.99 -13.04
C LEU A 115 13.84 6.46 -14.07
N ALA A 116 13.66 6.81 -15.35
CA ALA A 116 14.55 6.35 -16.41
C ALA A 116 15.99 6.84 -16.21
N ASP A 117 16.16 8.08 -15.77
CA ASP A 117 17.49 8.68 -15.52
C ASP A 117 18.15 8.12 -14.25
N ALA A 118 17.37 7.68 -13.28
CA ALA A 118 17.86 7.12 -12.01
C ALA A 118 18.33 5.66 -12.12
N ILE A 119 17.96 4.92 -13.17
CA ILE A 119 18.35 3.52 -13.34
C ILE A 119 19.83 3.42 -13.71
N THR A 120 20.59 2.70 -12.88
CA THR A 120 22.02 2.38 -13.07
C THR A 120 22.23 0.86 -13.14
N GLU A 121 23.48 0.43 -13.32
CA GLU A 121 23.84 -1.00 -13.24
C GLU A 121 23.63 -1.61 -11.85
N ASN A 122 23.55 -0.78 -10.80
CA ASN A 122 23.31 -1.22 -9.43
C ASN A 122 21.82 -1.28 -9.08
N THR A 123 20.94 -0.71 -9.91
CA THR A 123 19.49 -0.71 -9.67
C THR A 123 18.93 -2.11 -9.85
N LYS A 124 18.26 -2.63 -8.79
CA LYS A 124 17.68 -4.00 -8.79
C LYS A 124 16.16 -3.98 -8.72
N ALA A 125 15.57 -2.96 -8.11
CA ALA A 125 14.12 -2.82 -8.04
C ALA A 125 13.67 -1.36 -8.12
N VAL A 126 12.43 -1.16 -8.54
CA VAL A 126 11.65 0.05 -8.36
C VAL A 126 10.42 -0.29 -7.50
N ILE A 127 10.09 0.60 -6.54
CA ILE A 127 8.90 0.47 -5.69
C ILE A 127 7.92 1.59 -6.06
N PRO A 128 7.05 1.41 -7.09
CA PRO A 128 5.94 2.31 -7.33
C PRO A 128 4.91 2.18 -6.21
N VAL A 129 4.18 3.26 -5.94
CA VAL A 129 3.20 3.33 -4.84
C VAL A 129 1.82 3.66 -5.39
N ASP A 130 0.87 2.75 -5.23
CA ASP A 130 -0.53 2.91 -5.64
C ASP A 130 -1.30 3.78 -4.62
N LEU A 131 -0.91 5.07 -4.54
CA LEU A 131 -1.42 6.01 -3.56
C LEU A 131 -2.95 6.17 -3.67
N ALA A 132 -3.64 6.26 -2.54
CA ALA A 132 -5.10 6.36 -2.45
C ALA A 132 -5.88 5.17 -3.05
N GLY A 133 -5.19 4.11 -3.45
CA GLY A 133 -5.75 2.98 -4.17
C GLY A 133 -5.82 3.22 -5.68
N ILE A 134 -5.19 4.27 -6.18
CA ILE A 134 -5.10 4.60 -7.60
C ILE A 134 -3.85 3.91 -8.16
N PRO A 135 -4.00 2.97 -9.12
CA PRO A 135 -2.87 2.31 -9.74
C PRO A 135 -1.95 3.28 -10.48
N CYS A 136 -0.64 3.09 -10.33
CA CYS A 136 0.35 3.74 -11.17
C CYS A 136 0.19 3.34 -12.65
N ASP A 137 0.76 4.12 -13.58
CA ASP A 137 0.85 3.71 -14.99
C ASP A 137 1.90 2.61 -15.18
N TYR A 138 1.49 1.37 -14.93
CA TYR A 138 2.37 0.21 -15.02
C TYR A 138 2.95 -0.02 -16.41
N ASP A 139 2.24 0.37 -17.47
CA ASP A 139 2.78 0.23 -18.83
C ASP A 139 4.02 1.10 -19.01
N LYS A 140 3.98 2.37 -18.54
CA LYS A 140 5.13 3.25 -18.58
C LYS A 140 6.27 2.77 -17.69
N ILE A 141 5.95 2.26 -16.49
CA ILE A 141 6.97 1.70 -15.60
C ILE A 141 7.68 0.53 -16.28
N PHE A 142 6.93 -0.41 -16.87
CA PHE A 142 7.52 -1.54 -17.58
C PHE A 142 8.27 -1.11 -18.85
N GLU A 143 7.78 -0.13 -19.61
CA GLU A 143 8.50 0.46 -20.74
C GLU A 143 9.86 1.00 -20.30
N VAL A 144 9.92 1.74 -19.20
CA VAL A 144 11.17 2.28 -18.66
C VAL A 144 12.13 1.16 -18.26
N VAL A 145 11.72 0.20 -17.43
CA VAL A 145 12.62 -0.85 -16.93
C VAL A 145 13.08 -1.78 -18.06
N GLU A 146 12.25 -2.03 -19.08
CA GLU A 146 12.64 -2.80 -20.28
C GLU A 146 13.64 -2.03 -21.14
N SER A 147 13.44 -0.72 -21.33
CA SER A 147 14.38 0.12 -22.12
C SER A 147 15.78 0.16 -21.51
N LYS A 148 15.88 0.03 -20.18
CA LYS A 148 17.13 0.08 -19.42
C LYS A 148 17.73 -1.30 -19.09
N LYS A 149 17.12 -2.39 -19.55
CA LYS A 149 17.61 -3.76 -19.25
C LYS A 149 19.05 -4.03 -19.65
N HIS A 150 19.58 -3.29 -20.63
CA HIS A 150 20.98 -3.39 -21.06
C HIS A 150 21.99 -2.95 -19.98
N LEU A 151 21.55 -2.17 -18.98
CA LEU A 151 22.37 -1.78 -17.81
C LEU A 151 22.29 -2.82 -16.68
N PHE A 152 21.24 -3.63 -16.67
CA PHE A 152 20.94 -4.52 -15.56
C PHE A 152 21.97 -5.64 -15.40
N LYS A 153 22.43 -5.82 -14.17
CA LYS A 153 23.34 -6.91 -13.77
C LYS A 153 22.69 -7.69 -12.64
N ALA A 154 22.26 -8.92 -12.92
CA ALA A 154 21.71 -9.80 -11.91
C ALA A 154 22.79 -10.26 -10.92
N ASN A 155 22.43 -10.36 -9.63
CA ASN A 155 23.27 -10.92 -8.58
C ASN A 155 22.55 -12.03 -7.78
N SER A 156 21.37 -12.47 -8.23
CA SER A 156 20.60 -13.57 -7.67
C SER A 156 19.81 -14.31 -8.75
N GLU A 157 19.38 -15.54 -8.44
CA GLU A 157 18.61 -16.37 -9.37
C GLU A 157 17.29 -15.72 -9.81
N TYR A 158 16.54 -15.10 -8.89
CA TYR A 158 15.29 -14.42 -9.25
C TYR A 158 15.52 -13.18 -10.11
N GLN A 159 16.62 -12.48 -9.90
CA GLN A 159 17.02 -11.35 -10.76
C GLN A 159 17.42 -11.83 -12.17
N GLU A 160 18.12 -12.98 -12.29
CA GLU A 160 18.42 -13.61 -13.57
C GLU A 160 17.14 -14.01 -14.31
N LYS A 161 16.18 -14.64 -13.60
CA LYS A 161 14.87 -15.03 -14.14
C LYS A 161 14.03 -13.84 -14.62
N LEU A 162 14.14 -12.67 -13.99
CA LEU A 162 13.48 -11.42 -14.43
C LEU A 162 14.21 -10.77 -15.60
N GLY A 163 15.54 -10.81 -15.63
CA GLY A 163 16.41 -10.24 -16.67
C GLY A 163 16.39 -8.71 -16.76
N ARG A 164 15.81 -8.02 -15.76
CA ARG A 164 15.69 -6.56 -15.66
C ARG A 164 15.42 -6.12 -14.23
N VAL A 165 15.39 -4.81 -14.01
CA VAL A 165 14.94 -4.21 -12.74
C VAL A 165 13.54 -4.73 -12.38
N ALA A 166 13.39 -5.23 -11.15
CA ALA A 166 12.12 -5.74 -10.65
C ALA A 166 11.14 -4.60 -10.34
N VAL A 167 9.86 -4.80 -10.62
CA VAL A 167 8.77 -3.88 -10.25
C VAL A 167 8.08 -4.45 -9.03
N VAL A 168 8.32 -3.86 -7.85
CA VAL A 168 7.76 -4.28 -6.55
C VAL A 168 6.76 -3.23 -6.10
N ALA A 169 5.49 -3.42 -6.41
CA ALA A 169 4.45 -2.45 -6.11
C ALA A 169 4.13 -2.38 -4.61
N ASP A 170 4.20 -1.18 -4.04
CA ASP A 170 3.56 -0.88 -2.76
C ASP A 170 2.07 -0.62 -2.99
N GLY A 171 1.31 -1.70 -2.99
CA GLY A 171 -0.15 -1.71 -3.12
C GLY A 171 -0.87 -1.62 -1.77
N ALA A 172 -0.21 -1.07 -0.71
CA ALA A 172 -0.80 -0.96 0.63
C ALA A 172 -2.17 -0.27 0.66
N HIS A 173 -2.50 0.50 -0.38
CA HIS A 173 -3.79 1.17 -0.58
C HIS A 173 -4.67 0.52 -1.65
N ALA A 174 -4.20 -0.48 -2.39
CA ALA A 174 -4.76 -0.84 -3.70
C ALA A 174 -5.44 -2.22 -3.78
N LEU A 175 -5.65 -2.92 -2.65
CA LEU A 175 -6.40 -4.18 -2.68
C LEU A 175 -7.81 -3.92 -3.25
N GLY A 176 -8.16 -4.59 -4.35
CA GLY A 176 -9.43 -4.42 -5.05
C GLY A 176 -9.41 -3.43 -6.21
N SER A 177 -8.34 -2.67 -6.40
CA SER A 177 -8.13 -1.83 -7.58
C SER A 177 -7.86 -2.66 -8.83
N THR A 178 -8.13 -2.08 -10.01
CA THR A 178 -7.84 -2.71 -11.30
C THR A 178 -7.09 -1.77 -12.23
N TYR A 179 -6.18 -2.32 -13.03
CA TYR A 179 -5.46 -1.64 -14.10
C TYR A 179 -5.67 -2.39 -15.43
N LYS A 180 -6.24 -1.72 -16.43
CA LYS A 180 -6.60 -2.32 -17.75
C LYS A 180 -7.36 -3.64 -17.62
N GLY A 181 -8.32 -3.68 -16.68
CA GLY A 181 -9.16 -4.85 -16.40
C GLY A 181 -8.51 -5.95 -15.57
N LYS A 182 -7.21 -5.86 -15.26
CA LYS A 182 -6.51 -6.80 -14.38
C LYS A 182 -6.56 -6.34 -12.93
N LYS A 183 -6.64 -7.27 -12.00
CA LYS A 183 -6.55 -6.97 -10.56
C LYS A 183 -5.16 -6.48 -10.18
N ILE A 184 -5.07 -5.43 -9.36
CA ILE A 184 -3.81 -5.09 -8.70
C ILE A 184 -3.41 -6.28 -7.82
N GLY A 185 -2.18 -6.71 -7.94
CA GLY A 185 -1.67 -8.01 -7.46
C GLY A 185 -1.12 -8.84 -8.61
N SER A 186 -1.80 -8.85 -9.77
CA SER A 186 -1.37 -9.57 -10.98
C SER A 186 -0.74 -8.67 -12.06
N VAL A 187 -0.43 -7.40 -11.76
CA VAL A 187 0.12 -6.43 -12.73
C VAL A 187 1.62 -6.27 -12.58
N ALA A 188 2.11 -5.87 -11.40
CA ALA A 188 3.54 -5.76 -11.11
C ALA A 188 4.20 -7.14 -10.96
N ASP A 189 5.54 -7.21 -10.93
CA ASP A 189 6.24 -8.48 -10.68
C ASP A 189 5.87 -9.02 -9.30
N PHE A 190 5.91 -8.14 -8.29
CA PHE A 190 5.44 -8.40 -6.93
C PHE A 190 4.54 -7.25 -6.48
N THR A 191 3.51 -7.55 -5.70
CA THR A 191 2.64 -6.53 -5.09
C THR A 191 2.46 -6.84 -3.62
N THR A 192 2.62 -5.82 -2.77
CA THR A 192 2.39 -5.94 -1.33
C THR A 192 1.14 -5.21 -0.92
N PHE A 193 0.36 -5.78 0.00
CA PHE A 193 -0.86 -5.19 0.53
C PHE A 193 -0.78 -5.02 2.03
N SER A 194 -1.40 -3.98 2.55
CA SER A 194 -1.52 -3.71 3.98
C SER A 194 -2.92 -4.05 4.48
N PHE A 195 -2.97 -4.70 5.64
CA PHE A 195 -4.20 -5.03 6.35
C PHE A 195 -4.26 -4.34 7.72
N HIS A 196 -3.53 -3.22 7.86
CA HIS A 196 -3.61 -2.37 9.04
C HIS A 196 -5.02 -1.84 9.27
N ALA A 197 -5.38 -1.53 10.52
CA ALA A 197 -6.74 -1.16 10.94
C ALA A 197 -7.39 -0.01 10.13
N VAL A 198 -6.61 0.91 9.56
CA VAL A 198 -7.13 2.05 8.77
C VAL A 198 -7.36 1.70 7.30
N LYS A 199 -6.98 0.49 6.84
CA LYS A 199 -7.12 0.10 5.43
C LYS A 199 -8.55 -0.34 5.10
N ASN A 200 -8.86 -0.38 3.80
CA ASN A 200 -10.18 -0.81 3.31
C ASN A 200 -10.53 -2.24 3.75
N PHE A 201 -9.51 -3.09 3.76
CA PHE A 201 -9.53 -4.46 4.22
C PHE A 201 -8.56 -4.56 5.41
N THR A 202 -9.01 -5.14 6.52
CA THR A 202 -8.17 -5.18 7.72
C THR A 202 -8.16 -6.55 8.41
N THR A 203 -7.02 -6.83 9.05
CA THR A 203 -6.84 -7.92 10.02
C THR A 203 -6.36 -7.38 11.37
N ALA A 204 -6.65 -6.11 11.69
CA ALA A 204 -6.08 -5.26 12.74
C ALA A 204 -4.64 -4.86 12.41
N GLU A 205 -3.71 -5.78 12.42
CA GLU A 205 -2.37 -5.72 11.85
C GLU A 205 -2.21 -6.89 10.88
N GLY A 206 -1.56 -6.64 9.75
CA GLY A 206 -1.30 -7.64 8.74
C GLY A 206 -0.87 -7.03 7.42
N GLY A 207 -0.52 -7.91 6.51
CA GLY A 207 -0.19 -7.61 5.14
C GLY A 207 -0.01 -8.88 4.34
N SER A 208 0.23 -8.74 3.07
CA SER A 208 0.57 -9.85 2.19
C SER A 208 1.48 -9.42 1.07
N VAL A 209 2.15 -10.40 0.48
CA VAL A 209 2.78 -10.29 -0.83
C VAL A 209 2.14 -11.28 -1.78
N THR A 210 1.98 -10.87 -3.01
CA THR A 210 1.58 -11.71 -4.13
C THR A 210 2.41 -11.34 -5.36
N TRP A 211 2.38 -12.15 -6.39
CA TRP A 211 3.15 -11.93 -7.62
C TRP A 211 2.35 -12.34 -8.85
N LYS A 212 2.66 -11.70 -9.98
CA LYS A 212 2.06 -12.09 -11.25
C LYS A 212 2.61 -13.44 -11.72
N GLU A 213 1.83 -14.14 -12.52
CA GLU A 213 2.31 -15.35 -13.19
C GLU A 213 3.57 -15.06 -14.03
N ASN A 214 4.61 -15.87 -13.83
CA ASN A 214 5.86 -15.80 -14.57
C ASN A 214 6.35 -17.23 -14.83
N GLU A 215 6.48 -17.62 -16.09
CA GLU A 215 6.88 -18.97 -16.50
C GLU A 215 8.27 -19.39 -16.00
N ASN A 216 9.13 -18.41 -15.65
CA ASN A 216 10.46 -18.67 -15.12
C ASN A 216 10.44 -18.91 -13.59
N PHE A 217 9.31 -18.69 -12.90
CA PHE A 217 9.21 -18.89 -11.46
C PHE A 217 8.53 -20.23 -11.14
N ASP A 218 9.13 -20.98 -10.20
CA ASP A 218 8.40 -22.03 -9.49
C ASP A 218 7.61 -21.38 -8.35
N ASN A 219 6.28 -21.31 -8.51
CA ASN A 219 5.39 -20.65 -7.56
C ASN A 219 5.36 -21.33 -6.19
N GLU A 220 5.58 -22.66 -6.12
CA GLU A 220 5.65 -23.40 -4.85
C GLU A 220 6.99 -23.14 -4.12
N GLU A 221 8.08 -23.07 -4.87
CA GLU A 221 9.40 -22.74 -4.32
C GLU A 221 9.42 -21.31 -3.79
N LEU A 222 8.95 -20.34 -4.58
CA LEU A 222 8.87 -18.93 -4.18
C LEU A 222 7.98 -18.75 -2.94
N TYR A 223 6.81 -19.41 -2.91
CA TYR A 223 5.94 -19.43 -1.73
C TYR A 223 6.67 -19.99 -0.50
N ARG A 224 7.41 -21.09 -0.67
CA ARG A 224 8.19 -21.71 0.40
C ARG A 224 9.29 -20.79 0.93
N GLU A 225 9.97 -20.04 0.06
CA GLU A 225 11.00 -19.09 0.49
C GLU A 225 10.43 -18.02 1.41
N TYR A 226 9.30 -17.40 1.05
CA TYR A 226 8.63 -16.45 1.95
C TYR A 226 8.24 -17.09 3.28
N GLN A 227 7.78 -18.34 3.28
CA GLN A 227 7.48 -19.08 4.51
C GLN A 227 8.74 -19.27 5.38
N ILE A 228 9.85 -19.65 4.77
CA ILE A 228 11.14 -19.81 5.45
C ILE A 228 11.59 -18.47 6.05
N TYR A 229 11.63 -17.40 5.25
CA TYR A 229 12.03 -16.07 5.73
C TYR A 229 11.16 -15.57 6.88
N SER A 230 9.84 -15.79 6.81
CA SER A 230 8.89 -15.28 7.80
C SER A 230 8.81 -16.05 9.11
N LEU A 231 9.41 -17.27 9.17
CA LEU A 231 9.34 -18.21 10.28
C LEU A 231 10.74 -18.67 10.75
N HIS A 232 11.62 -17.74 11.09
CA HIS A 232 12.96 -18.02 11.62
C HIS A 232 13.89 -18.84 10.70
N GLY A 233 13.56 -18.98 9.42
CA GLY A 233 14.30 -19.86 8.51
C GLY A 233 13.98 -21.35 8.67
N GLN A 234 12.85 -21.70 9.31
CA GLN A 234 12.43 -23.08 9.55
C GLN A 234 11.95 -23.76 8.28
N THR A 235 12.38 -25.01 8.06
CA THR A 235 11.94 -25.85 6.92
C THR A 235 10.51 -26.39 7.10
N LYS A 236 9.93 -26.32 8.31
CA LYS A 236 8.56 -26.79 8.63
C LYS A 236 7.85 -25.79 9.52
N ASP A 237 6.64 -25.41 9.18
CA ASP A 237 5.75 -24.61 10.03
C ASP A 237 5.10 -25.44 11.16
N ALA A 238 4.33 -24.79 12.04
CA ALA A 238 3.67 -25.44 13.16
C ALA A 238 2.66 -26.49 12.69
N LEU A 239 1.95 -26.26 11.59
CA LEU A 239 0.95 -27.17 11.04
C LEU A 239 1.61 -28.45 10.49
N ALA A 240 2.74 -28.32 9.78
CA ALA A 240 3.49 -29.44 9.27
C ALA A 240 4.06 -30.33 10.41
N LYS A 241 4.42 -29.73 11.56
CA LYS A 241 4.93 -30.44 12.74
C LYS A 241 3.88 -31.27 13.49
N THR A 242 2.59 -31.07 13.25
CA THR A 242 1.52 -31.89 13.88
C THR A 242 1.45 -33.31 13.34
N LYS A 243 2.03 -33.59 12.17
CA LYS A 243 2.06 -34.94 11.60
C LYS A 243 2.96 -35.86 12.46
N ALA A 244 2.51 -37.08 12.73
CA ALA A 244 3.27 -38.07 13.51
C ALA A 244 4.69 -38.24 12.96
N GLY A 245 5.71 -38.13 13.81
CA GLY A 245 7.11 -38.24 13.43
C GLY A 245 7.73 -36.97 12.78
N SER A 246 7.01 -35.87 12.65
CA SER A 246 7.47 -34.66 11.96
C SER A 246 8.12 -33.63 12.88
N TRP A 247 8.64 -34.01 14.04
CA TRP A 247 9.28 -33.14 15.03
C TRP A 247 10.59 -32.51 14.55
N GLU A 248 11.35 -33.23 13.69
CA GLU A 248 12.64 -32.79 13.17
C GLU A 248 12.45 -31.70 12.09
N TYR A 249 13.17 -30.61 12.22
CA TYR A 249 13.23 -29.50 11.29
C TYR A 249 14.63 -28.91 11.28
N ASP A 250 14.96 -28.13 10.24
CA ASP A 250 16.22 -27.42 10.13
C ASP A 250 15.96 -25.89 10.08
N ILE A 251 16.96 -25.10 10.42
CA ILE A 251 17.05 -23.65 10.25
C ILE A 251 18.05 -23.39 9.14
N VAL A 252 17.56 -23.10 7.93
CA VAL A 252 18.41 -22.97 6.74
C VAL A 252 18.94 -21.56 6.54
N ILE A 253 18.30 -20.56 7.17
CA ILE A 253 18.74 -19.16 7.21
C ILE A 253 18.38 -18.55 8.57
N PRO A 254 19.08 -17.49 9.05
CA PRO A 254 18.64 -16.69 10.19
C PRO A 254 17.48 -15.76 9.76
N GLY A 255 16.27 -16.35 9.63
CA GLY A 255 15.08 -15.66 9.15
C GLY A 255 14.37 -14.82 10.22
N TYR A 256 13.30 -14.16 9.81
CA TYR A 256 12.48 -13.27 10.63
C TYR A 256 11.35 -14.02 11.35
N LYS A 257 10.66 -13.32 12.26
CA LYS A 257 9.40 -13.77 12.83
C LYS A 257 8.32 -12.75 12.52
N CYS A 258 7.70 -12.86 11.34
CA CYS A 258 6.73 -11.90 10.82
C CYS A 258 5.53 -12.55 10.11
N ASN A 259 5.22 -13.79 10.45
CA ASN A 259 4.06 -14.51 9.95
C ASN A 259 2.73 -13.92 10.47
N LEU A 260 1.65 -14.10 9.72
CA LEU A 260 0.29 -13.80 10.18
C LEU A 260 -0.23 -14.93 11.09
N THR A 261 -1.08 -14.58 12.07
CA THR A 261 -1.73 -15.54 12.97
C THR A 261 -3.14 -15.90 12.49
N ASP A 262 -3.67 -17.05 12.88
CA ASP A 262 -5.06 -17.43 12.57
C ASP A 262 -6.09 -16.49 13.24
N ILE A 263 -5.76 -15.86 14.37
CA ILE A 263 -6.60 -14.82 14.97
C ILE A 263 -6.77 -13.64 14.01
N ALA A 264 -5.69 -13.14 13.43
CA ALA A 264 -5.73 -12.05 12.47
C ALA A 264 -6.37 -12.51 11.14
N ALA A 265 -6.02 -13.70 10.67
CA ALA A 265 -6.60 -14.28 9.45
C ALA A 265 -8.12 -14.48 9.56
N SER A 266 -8.63 -14.80 10.75
CA SER A 266 -10.09 -14.95 10.96
C SER A 266 -10.87 -13.66 10.70
N ILE A 267 -10.32 -12.51 11.10
CA ILE A 267 -10.88 -11.20 10.74
C ILE A 267 -10.88 -11.03 9.23
N GLY A 268 -9.72 -11.30 8.58
CA GLY A 268 -9.54 -11.16 7.13
C GLY A 268 -10.50 -12.02 6.31
N LEU A 269 -10.82 -13.24 6.74
CA LEU A 269 -11.74 -14.12 6.03
C LEU A 269 -13.14 -13.49 5.94
N VAL A 270 -13.66 -12.96 7.03
CA VAL A 270 -14.97 -12.30 7.05
C VAL A 270 -14.93 -10.94 6.32
N GLN A 271 -13.86 -10.18 6.51
CA GLN A 271 -13.66 -8.94 5.73
C GLN A 271 -13.72 -9.22 4.23
N LEU A 272 -13.07 -10.29 3.75
CA LEU A 272 -13.04 -10.63 2.33
C LEU A 272 -14.43 -10.99 1.77
N ASP A 273 -15.27 -11.65 2.57
CA ASP A 273 -16.67 -11.93 2.20
C ASP A 273 -17.50 -10.65 2.01
N ARG A 274 -17.24 -9.65 2.81
CA ARG A 274 -17.95 -8.35 2.77
C ARG A 274 -17.32 -7.37 1.79
N TYR A 275 -16.08 -7.61 1.37
CA TYR A 275 -15.24 -6.63 0.71
C TYR A 275 -15.84 -6.01 -0.55
N PRO A 276 -16.50 -6.76 -1.46
CA PRO A 276 -17.16 -6.16 -2.63
C PRO A 276 -18.15 -5.06 -2.27
N LYS A 277 -18.98 -5.27 -1.24
CA LYS A 277 -19.96 -4.26 -0.76
C LYS A 277 -19.29 -3.06 -0.10
N LEU A 278 -18.17 -3.29 0.60
CA LEU A 278 -17.39 -2.19 1.19
C LEU A 278 -16.77 -1.31 0.09
N LEU A 279 -16.31 -1.90 -1.01
CA LEU A 279 -15.80 -1.15 -2.17
C LEU A 279 -16.91 -0.35 -2.87
N GLU A 280 -18.10 -0.92 -3.06
CA GLU A 280 -19.26 -0.22 -3.62
C GLU A 280 -19.61 1.02 -2.79
N ARG A 281 -19.66 0.88 -1.45
CA ARG A 281 -19.94 2.03 -0.57
C ARG A 281 -18.88 3.13 -0.66
N ARG A 282 -17.61 2.80 -0.79
CA ARG A 282 -16.53 3.79 -0.98
C ARG A 282 -16.69 4.53 -2.31
N GLU A 283 -17.03 3.83 -3.37
CA GLU A 283 -17.32 4.44 -4.68
C GLU A 283 -18.51 5.41 -4.60
N ASP A 284 -19.58 5.05 -3.89
CA ASP A 284 -20.74 5.93 -3.68
C ASP A 284 -20.34 7.23 -2.97
N ILE A 285 -19.53 7.14 -1.91
CA ILE A 285 -19.05 8.32 -1.18
C ILE A 285 -18.16 9.20 -2.06
N ILE A 286 -17.25 8.61 -2.83
CA ILE A 286 -16.39 9.33 -3.79
C ILE A 286 -17.25 10.09 -4.80
N ASN A 287 -18.28 9.45 -5.34
CA ASN A 287 -19.18 10.10 -6.29
C ASN A 287 -19.96 11.28 -5.66
N GLN A 288 -20.36 11.16 -4.39
CA GLN A 288 -20.98 12.26 -3.66
C GLN A 288 -20.00 13.43 -3.45
N TYR A 289 -18.76 13.16 -3.05
CA TYR A 289 -17.71 14.16 -2.92
C TYR A 289 -17.42 14.87 -4.25
N ASN A 290 -17.21 14.11 -5.33
CA ASN A 290 -16.95 14.66 -6.66
C ASN A 290 -18.06 15.62 -7.09
N LYS A 291 -19.34 15.22 -6.91
CA LYS A 291 -20.50 16.08 -7.20
C LYS A 291 -20.56 17.32 -6.29
N GLY A 292 -20.20 17.16 -5.00
CA GLY A 292 -20.26 18.25 -4.03
C GLY A 292 -19.21 19.34 -4.25
N PHE A 293 -18.07 18.99 -4.86
CA PHE A 293 -16.97 19.92 -5.14
C PHE A 293 -16.95 20.41 -6.61
N GLU A 294 -17.88 19.97 -7.44
CA GLU A 294 -17.98 20.43 -8.84
C GLU A 294 -18.13 21.95 -8.92
N GLY A 295 -17.29 22.60 -9.73
CA GLY A 295 -17.29 24.05 -9.93
C GLY A 295 -16.72 24.88 -8.76
N THR A 296 -16.02 24.23 -7.81
CA THR A 296 -15.30 24.90 -6.73
C THR A 296 -13.78 24.90 -7.01
N ARG A 297 -12.99 25.59 -6.19
CA ARG A 297 -11.51 25.54 -6.21
C ARG A 297 -10.92 24.27 -5.56
N ILE A 298 -11.77 23.34 -5.16
CA ILE A 298 -11.36 22.07 -4.57
C ILE A 298 -11.31 21.04 -5.70
N THR A 299 -10.12 20.54 -6.02
CA THR A 299 -9.93 19.45 -6.96
C THR A 299 -9.60 18.16 -6.20
N ALA A 300 -9.84 17.00 -6.79
CA ALA A 300 -9.53 15.72 -6.18
C ALA A 300 -8.85 14.78 -7.18
N LEU A 301 -8.12 13.78 -6.66
CA LEU A 301 -7.59 12.74 -7.51
C LEU A 301 -8.73 11.96 -8.18
N SER A 302 -8.57 11.63 -9.46
CA SER A 302 -9.54 10.79 -10.16
C SER A 302 -9.42 9.34 -9.71
N HIS A 303 -10.54 8.76 -9.26
CA HIS A 303 -10.58 7.34 -8.85
C HIS A 303 -10.92 6.38 -10.00
N ASN A 304 -11.27 6.91 -11.15
CA ASN A 304 -11.60 6.13 -12.34
C ASN A 304 -11.05 6.80 -13.58
N SER A 305 -10.54 5.98 -14.51
CA SER A 305 -10.13 6.38 -15.86
C SER A 305 -10.44 5.25 -16.83
N ASP A 306 -10.13 5.44 -18.11
CA ASP A 306 -10.23 4.38 -19.12
C ASP A 306 -9.26 3.21 -18.84
N SER A 307 -8.18 3.46 -18.07
CA SER A 307 -7.14 2.48 -17.77
C SER A 307 -7.21 1.88 -16.37
N TYR A 308 -7.87 2.52 -15.41
CA TYR A 308 -7.94 1.99 -14.05
C TYR A 308 -9.26 2.29 -13.34
N LYS A 309 -9.55 1.45 -12.34
CA LYS A 309 -10.54 1.69 -11.30
C LYS A 309 -9.87 1.54 -9.94
N SER A 310 -9.94 2.60 -9.13
CA SER A 310 -9.42 2.62 -7.76
C SER A 310 -10.36 1.88 -6.80
N CYS A 311 -9.79 1.30 -5.74
CA CYS A 311 -10.56 0.77 -4.61
C CYS A 311 -11.03 1.86 -3.61
N GLY A 312 -10.73 3.13 -3.87
CA GLY A 312 -11.21 4.24 -3.06
C GLY A 312 -10.66 4.23 -1.62
N HIS A 313 -9.33 4.12 -1.45
CA HIS A 313 -8.78 4.08 -0.10
C HIS A 313 -8.76 5.45 0.58
N LEU A 314 -8.30 6.49 -0.09
CA LEU A 314 -8.26 7.87 0.39
C LEU A 314 -8.96 8.80 -0.59
N TYR A 315 -9.60 9.84 -0.09
CA TYR A 315 -10.10 10.93 -0.91
C TYR A 315 -9.19 12.14 -0.71
N ILE A 316 -8.19 12.24 -1.59
CA ILE A 316 -7.16 13.29 -1.57
C ILE A 316 -7.65 14.47 -2.40
N THR A 317 -7.70 15.64 -1.77
CA THR A 317 -8.07 16.92 -2.41
C THR A 317 -6.88 17.86 -2.47
N HIS A 318 -6.92 18.79 -3.43
CA HIS A 318 -6.07 19.96 -3.49
C HIS A 318 -6.94 21.21 -3.47
N VAL A 319 -6.55 22.18 -2.64
CA VAL A 319 -7.17 23.49 -2.62
C VAL A 319 -6.34 24.42 -3.49
N GLU A 320 -6.89 24.86 -4.64
CA GLU A 320 -6.19 25.75 -5.56
C GLU A 320 -5.81 27.06 -4.86
N ASP A 321 -4.59 27.55 -5.14
CA ASP A 321 -4.00 28.77 -4.58
C ASP A 321 -3.80 28.80 -3.06
N ALA A 322 -4.08 27.72 -2.34
CA ALA A 322 -3.81 27.65 -0.91
C ALA A 322 -2.31 27.61 -0.62
N THR A 323 -1.87 28.41 0.35
CA THR A 323 -0.53 28.32 0.92
C THR A 323 -0.44 27.17 1.94
N PHE A 324 0.78 26.82 2.35
CA PHE A 324 1.01 25.82 3.38
C PHE A 324 0.31 26.17 4.71
N GLU A 325 0.36 27.45 5.10
CA GLU A 325 -0.27 27.97 6.31
C GLU A 325 -1.79 27.88 6.22
N GLN A 326 -2.37 28.31 5.08
CA GLN A 326 -3.82 28.23 4.84
C GLN A 326 -4.32 26.79 4.85
N ARG A 327 -3.58 25.85 4.21
CA ARG A 327 -3.88 24.42 4.28
C ARG A 327 -3.90 23.93 5.74
N GLY A 328 -2.91 24.34 6.55
CA GLY A 328 -2.84 24.02 7.98
C GLY A 328 -4.06 24.58 8.74
N GLU A 329 -4.44 25.83 8.47
CA GLU A 329 -5.60 26.47 9.08
C GLU A 329 -6.92 25.76 8.72
N ILE A 330 -7.10 25.36 7.46
CA ILE A 330 -8.28 24.58 7.03
C ILE A 330 -8.41 23.30 7.84
N ILE A 331 -7.32 22.53 7.99
CA ILE A 331 -7.32 21.27 8.76
C ILE A 331 -7.70 21.54 10.23
N VAL A 332 -7.18 22.61 10.85
CA VAL A 332 -7.50 22.97 12.23
C VAL A 332 -8.99 23.32 12.36
N LYS A 333 -9.53 24.16 11.48
CA LYS A 333 -10.95 24.56 11.49
C LYS A 333 -11.88 23.35 11.28
N MET A 334 -11.54 22.42 10.40
CA MET A 334 -12.27 21.16 10.22
C MET A 334 -12.27 20.35 11.53
N ALA A 335 -11.12 20.21 12.18
CA ALA A 335 -11.00 19.50 13.46
C ALA A 335 -11.80 20.17 14.58
N GLU A 336 -11.85 21.51 14.65
CA GLU A 336 -12.67 22.28 15.60
C GLU A 336 -14.17 22.02 15.39
N ARG A 337 -14.62 21.76 14.15
CA ARG A 337 -15.98 21.33 13.85
C ARG A 337 -16.22 19.84 14.16
N GLY A 338 -15.16 19.08 14.50
CA GLY A 338 -15.20 17.65 14.82
C GLY A 338 -15.13 16.75 13.59
N ILE A 339 -14.55 17.23 12.50
CA ILE A 339 -14.30 16.49 11.25
C ILE A 339 -12.79 16.28 11.11
N SER A 340 -12.34 15.03 11.16
CA SER A 340 -10.91 14.69 11.13
C SER A 340 -10.39 14.63 9.69
N CYS A 341 -9.45 15.51 9.33
CA CYS A 341 -8.70 15.45 8.07
C CYS A 341 -7.28 14.98 8.29
N ASN A 342 -6.58 14.62 7.22
CA ASN A 342 -5.19 14.19 7.25
C ASN A 342 -4.43 14.69 6.03
N VAL A 343 -3.15 14.29 5.89
CA VAL A 343 -2.28 14.57 4.74
C VAL A 343 -1.55 13.28 4.32
N HIS A 344 -1.57 12.95 3.03
CA HIS A 344 -0.93 11.76 2.45
C HIS A 344 -0.14 12.10 1.17
N TYR A 345 1.17 12.39 1.31
CA TYR A 345 1.98 12.32 2.53
C TYR A 345 2.87 13.56 2.65
N LYS A 346 3.44 13.79 3.83
CA LYS A 346 4.61 14.65 3.95
C LYS A 346 5.77 13.97 3.21
N PRO A 347 6.37 14.58 2.18
CA PRO A 347 7.45 13.98 1.40
C PRO A 347 8.59 13.47 2.25
N LEU A 348 9.18 12.31 1.89
CA LEU A 348 10.27 11.70 2.64
C LEU A 348 11.43 12.67 2.93
N PRO A 349 11.90 13.51 1.98
CA PRO A 349 12.99 14.46 2.22
C PRO A 349 12.69 15.53 3.29
N LEU A 350 11.42 15.74 3.66
CA LEU A 350 11.05 16.62 4.78
C LEU A 350 11.12 15.95 6.14
N LEU A 351 11.22 14.63 6.22
CA LEU A 351 11.28 13.89 7.47
C LEU A 351 12.71 13.83 7.99
N THR A 352 12.88 13.95 9.32
CA THR A 352 14.19 14.03 9.98
C THR A 352 15.14 12.88 9.62
N ALA A 353 14.60 11.65 9.56
CA ALA A 353 15.40 10.47 9.21
C ALA A 353 16.06 10.61 7.81
N TYR A 354 15.29 11.07 6.83
CA TYR A 354 15.77 11.20 5.45
C TYR A 354 16.67 12.43 5.24
N LYS A 355 16.41 13.53 5.95
CA LYS A 355 17.33 14.67 6.00
C LYS A 355 18.71 14.25 6.54
N ASN A 356 18.73 13.44 7.59
CA ASN A 356 19.97 12.92 8.16
C ASN A 356 20.72 11.96 7.20
N LEU A 357 20.02 11.37 6.26
CA LEU A 357 20.60 10.57 5.16
C LEU A 357 21.05 11.39 3.96
N GLY A 358 20.91 12.74 4.04
CA GLY A 358 21.39 13.67 3.01
C GLY A 358 20.37 14.02 1.93
N PHE A 359 19.11 13.66 2.08
CA PHE A 359 18.05 14.08 1.16
C PHE A 359 17.58 15.49 1.46
N ASP A 360 17.50 16.33 0.42
CA ASP A 360 17.02 17.71 0.51
C ASP A 360 15.76 17.89 -0.34
N ILE A 361 14.72 18.49 0.25
CA ILE A 361 13.44 18.72 -0.42
C ILE A 361 13.56 19.64 -1.65
N GLU A 362 14.58 20.48 -1.73
CA GLU A 362 14.83 21.35 -2.88
C GLU A 362 15.04 20.55 -4.19
N ASN A 363 15.46 19.29 -4.08
CA ASN A 363 15.61 18.38 -5.21
C ASN A 363 14.29 17.68 -5.62
N TYR A 364 13.19 17.92 -4.91
CA TYR A 364 11.89 17.29 -5.12
C TYR A 364 10.76 18.35 -5.14
N PRO A 365 10.84 19.34 -6.06
CA PRO A 365 9.93 20.47 -6.06
C PRO A 365 8.47 20.09 -6.34
N ASN A 366 8.23 19.05 -7.15
CA ASN A 366 6.87 18.61 -7.45
C ASN A 366 6.20 17.96 -6.21
N ALA A 367 6.92 17.12 -5.48
CA ALA A 367 6.44 16.53 -4.24
C ALA A 367 6.16 17.58 -3.17
N TYR A 368 6.99 18.63 -3.07
CA TYR A 368 6.76 19.74 -2.17
C TYR A 368 5.52 20.53 -2.56
N ASN A 369 5.38 20.91 -3.82
CA ASN A 369 4.23 21.68 -4.32
C ASN A 369 2.91 20.92 -4.19
N TYR A 370 2.94 19.61 -4.40
CA TYR A 370 1.78 18.74 -4.16
C TYR A 370 1.39 18.75 -2.67
N TYR A 371 2.36 18.49 -1.78
CA TYR A 371 2.16 18.44 -0.34
C TYR A 371 1.59 19.74 0.27
N VAL A 372 2.02 20.91 -0.25
CA VAL A 372 1.59 22.22 0.26
C VAL A 372 0.07 22.40 0.19
N LYS A 373 -0.58 21.88 -0.83
CA LYS A 373 -2.01 22.08 -1.14
C LYS A 373 -2.91 20.91 -0.75
N GLU A 374 -2.32 19.79 -0.35
CA GLU A 374 -3.04 18.53 -0.17
C GLU A 374 -3.77 18.47 1.17
N ILE A 375 -5.05 18.05 1.14
CA ILE A 375 -5.87 17.70 2.30
C ILE A 375 -6.62 16.41 1.98
N THR A 376 -6.48 15.40 2.80
CA THR A 376 -7.25 14.16 2.68
C THR A 376 -8.48 14.22 3.57
N LEU A 377 -9.66 14.08 2.97
CA LEU A 377 -10.94 14.04 3.67
C LEU A 377 -11.28 12.64 4.21
N PRO A 378 -12.16 12.53 5.22
CA PRO A 378 -12.63 11.24 5.71
C PRO A 378 -13.27 10.41 4.59
N LEU A 379 -12.84 9.16 4.45
CA LEU A 379 -13.44 8.20 3.52
C LEU A 379 -13.44 6.81 4.16
N HIS A 380 -14.60 6.38 4.64
CA HIS A 380 -14.81 5.05 5.22
C HIS A 380 -16.27 4.61 5.10
N THR A 381 -16.52 3.32 5.10
CA THR A 381 -17.84 2.71 4.85
C THR A 381 -18.89 3.00 5.92
N ARG A 382 -18.46 3.49 7.10
CA ARG A 382 -19.35 3.86 8.21
C ARG A 382 -19.91 5.29 8.11
N LEU A 383 -19.47 6.09 7.12
CA LEU A 383 -20.07 7.40 6.87
C LEU A 383 -21.50 7.24 6.37
N SER A 384 -22.45 7.96 6.99
CA SER A 384 -23.78 8.12 6.43
C SER A 384 -23.76 9.15 5.30
N ASP A 385 -24.82 9.18 4.47
CA ASP A 385 -24.94 10.19 3.39
C ASP A 385 -25.07 11.61 3.96
N GLU A 386 -25.73 11.75 5.11
CA GLU A 386 -25.83 13.03 5.83
C GLU A 386 -24.46 13.50 6.34
N GLU A 387 -23.61 12.60 6.84
CA GLU A 387 -22.26 12.95 7.26
C GLU A 387 -21.39 13.35 6.07
N VAL A 388 -21.53 12.72 4.91
CA VAL A 388 -20.86 13.11 3.67
C VAL A 388 -21.26 14.53 3.26
N VAL A 389 -22.55 14.86 3.28
CA VAL A 389 -23.03 16.24 3.01
C VAL A 389 -22.46 17.23 4.01
N VAL A 390 -22.45 16.89 5.31
CA VAL A 390 -21.84 17.73 6.35
C VAL A 390 -20.36 18.01 6.07
N ILE A 391 -19.59 17.01 5.66
CA ILE A 391 -18.15 17.17 5.31
C ILE A 391 -18.02 18.14 4.13
N ILE A 392 -18.79 17.94 3.05
CA ILE A 392 -18.76 18.77 1.84
C ILE A 392 -19.05 20.23 2.18
N GLU A 393 -20.15 20.50 2.87
CA GLU A 393 -20.60 21.87 3.21
C GLU A 393 -19.57 22.57 4.10
N ASN A 394 -19.09 21.90 5.15
CA ASN A 394 -18.12 22.50 6.07
C ASN A 394 -16.76 22.74 5.39
N PHE A 395 -16.30 21.80 4.55
CA PHE A 395 -15.03 21.95 3.85
C PHE A 395 -15.07 23.12 2.86
N LYS A 396 -16.14 23.26 2.07
CA LYS A 396 -16.36 24.40 1.14
C LYS A 396 -16.37 25.72 1.90
N GLU A 397 -17.19 25.83 2.95
CA GLU A 397 -17.30 27.06 3.75
C GLU A 397 -15.95 27.49 4.35
N ILE A 398 -15.18 26.53 4.90
CA ILE A 398 -13.87 26.82 5.50
C ILE A 398 -12.84 27.20 4.42
N VAL A 399 -12.84 26.55 3.27
CA VAL A 399 -11.96 26.90 2.15
C VAL A 399 -12.23 28.33 1.67
N GLU A 400 -13.49 28.71 1.48
CA GLU A 400 -13.86 30.07 1.12
C GLU A 400 -13.46 31.09 2.20
N GLU A 401 -13.64 30.75 3.48
CA GLU A 401 -13.25 31.62 4.60
C GLU A 401 -11.72 31.84 4.66
N VAL A 402 -10.92 30.84 4.41
CA VAL A 402 -9.46 30.88 4.62
C VAL A 402 -8.70 31.34 3.38
N VAL A 403 -9.12 30.91 2.20
CA VAL A 403 -8.42 31.21 0.95
C VAL A 403 -9.01 32.43 0.24
N GLY A 404 -10.25 32.80 0.58
CA GLY A 404 -10.99 33.90 -0.04
C GLY A 404 -11.74 33.45 -1.30
N GLU A 405 -12.55 34.40 -1.84
CA GLU A 405 -13.26 34.17 -3.10
C GLU A 405 -12.32 34.07 -4.31
#